data_c550c40dcfe15ccd9361e0407b8675a1
#
_entry.id   c550c40dcfe15ccd9361e0407b8675a1
#
_cell.length_a   1.000
_cell.length_b   1.000
_cell.length_c   1.000
_cell.angle_alpha   90.00
_cell.angle_beta   90.00
_cell.angle_gamma   90.00
#
_symmetry.space_group_name_H-M   'P 1'
#
loop_
_entity.id
_entity.type
_entity.pdbx_description
1 polymer ?
#
loop_
_entity_poly.entity_id
_entity_poly.type
_entity_poly.pdbx_seq_one_letter_code
_entity_poly.pdbx_strand_id
1 'polypeptide(L)'
;ARADASAKFRWGEVEIQRWRDLLHVQRRREPLPVDWQAEWDGRQPLLLPDGGTLLLDGADAFPAPLLVHARRGGERLQLPGRLHSHALKHVLQDLGIPPWVRAQLPLLSDTEGKLQALADLACSAQLDSWLRSHGARLHWQRLD
;
A
#
# COMPACT_ATOMS: atom_id res chain seq x y z
N ALA A 1 14.38 21.00 11.23
CA ALA A 1 13.75 20.27 10.15
C ALA A 1 13.40 18.86 10.58
N ARG A 2 12.33 18.36 10.11
CA ARG A 2 11.89 17.01 10.44
C ARG A 2 12.58 16.01 9.53
N ALA A 3 12.87 14.82 10.08
CA ALA A 3 13.53 13.76 9.32
C ALA A 3 12.74 13.33 8.09
N ASP A 4 11.41 13.41 8.15
CA ASP A 4 10.51 13.06 7.06
C ASP A 4 10.02 14.26 6.25
N ALA A 5 10.51 15.47 6.56
CA ALA A 5 10.15 16.64 5.79
C ALA A 5 10.74 16.55 4.38
N SER A 6 9.95 16.90 3.39
CA SER A 6 10.37 16.85 2.01
C SER A 6 10.05 18.16 1.30
N ALA A 7 10.98 18.60 0.45
CA ALA A 7 10.73 19.64 -0.53
C ALA A 7 10.39 18.96 -1.85
N LYS A 8 9.38 19.50 -2.53
CA LYS A 8 8.86 18.86 -3.73
C LYS A 8 8.77 19.89 -4.85
N PHE A 9 9.38 19.57 -5.98
CA PHE A 9 9.36 20.40 -7.19
C PHE A 9 8.82 19.59 -8.35
N ARG A 10 8.00 20.21 -9.17
CA ARG A 10 7.43 19.58 -10.36
C ARG A 10 7.89 20.33 -11.60
N TRP A 11 8.29 19.54 -12.60
CA TRP A 11 8.72 20.07 -13.90
C TRP A 11 8.20 19.13 -14.99
N GLY A 12 7.07 19.52 -15.59
CA GLY A 12 6.39 18.66 -16.54
C GLY A 12 5.96 17.35 -15.90
N GLU A 13 6.39 16.23 -16.43
CA GLU A 13 6.13 14.90 -15.88
C GLU A 13 7.21 14.43 -14.91
N VAL A 14 8.22 15.26 -14.69
CA VAL A 14 9.32 14.93 -13.78
C VAL A 14 9.08 15.62 -12.45
N GLU A 15 9.34 14.90 -11.39
CA GLU A 15 9.21 15.37 -10.04
C GLU A 15 10.52 15.15 -9.30
N ILE A 16 11.00 16.19 -8.60
CA ILE A 16 12.19 16.12 -7.75
C ILE A 16 11.75 16.26 -6.32
N GLN A 17 12.07 15.27 -5.49
CA GLN A 17 11.75 15.30 -4.08
C GLN A 17 13.01 15.10 -3.24
N ARG A 18 13.07 15.83 -2.14
CA ARG A 18 14.08 15.62 -1.10
C ARG A 18 13.48 14.73 -0.01
N TRP A 19 14.19 13.64 0.30
CA TRP A 19 13.77 12.71 1.33
C TRP A 19 15.03 12.07 1.96
N ARG A 20 15.13 12.12 3.30
CA ARG A 20 16.29 11.61 4.04
C ARG A 20 17.61 12.18 3.51
N ASP A 21 17.63 13.50 3.31
CA ASP A 21 18.79 14.26 2.81
C ASP A 21 19.29 13.85 1.43
N LEU A 22 18.49 13.11 0.68
CA LEU A 22 18.80 12.75 -0.70
C LEU A 22 17.78 13.38 -1.65
N LEU A 23 18.23 13.76 -2.84
CA LEU A 23 17.36 14.19 -3.91
C LEU A 23 16.96 13.00 -4.76
N HIS A 24 15.68 12.85 -5.00
CA HIS A 24 15.14 11.79 -5.84
C HIS A 24 14.46 12.41 -7.04
N VAL A 25 14.84 11.97 -8.23
CA VAL A 25 14.23 12.39 -9.49
C VAL A 25 13.39 11.23 -10.01
N GLN A 26 12.12 11.50 -10.28
CA GLN A 26 11.23 10.47 -10.77
C GLN A 26 10.17 11.08 -11.67
N ARG A 27 9.51 10.23 -12.47
CA ARG A 27 8.37 10.65 -13.26
C ARG A 27 7.21 10.97 -12.30
N ARG A 28 6.53 12.09 -12.56
CA ARG A 28 5.39 12.50 -11.77
C ARG A 28 4.28 11.45 -11.87
N ARG A 29 3.70 11.08 -10.73
CA ARG A 29 2.58 10.14 -10.64
C ARG A 29 1.47 10.74 -9.80
N GLU A 30 0.24 10.47 -10.22
CA GLU A 30 -0.90 10.92 -9.45
C GLU A 30 -1.09 10.03 -8.22
N PRO A 31 -1.41 10.61 -7.04
CA PRO A 31 -1.79 9.82 -5.88
C PRO A 31 -3.12 9.11 -6.14
N LEU A 32 -3.40 8.06 -5.39
CA LEU A 32 -4.71 7.43 -5.42
C LEU A 32 -5.76 8.41 -4.91
N PRO A 33 -6.89 8.57 -5.61
CA PRO A 33 -7.96 9.43 -5.12
C PRO A 33 -8.45 8.97 -3.74
N VAL A 34 -8.65 9.92 -2.82
CA VAL A 34 -9.02 9.62 -1.43
C VAL A 34 -10.35 8.88 -1.35
N ASP A 35 -11.27 9.18 -2.25
CA ASP A 35 -12.61 8.59 -2.29
C ASP A 35 -12.72 7.33 -3.15
N TRP A 36 -11.62 6.92 -3.78
CA TRP A 36 -11.62 5.71 -4.60
C TRP A 36 -11.64 4.46 -3.73
N GLN A 37 -12.46 3.50 -4.12
CA GLN A 37 -12.44 2.18 -3.52
C GLN A 37 -12.97 1.14 -4.50
N ALA A 38 -12.55 -0.11 -4.33
CA ALA A 38 -13.00 -1.23 -5.14
C ALA A 38 -13.03 -2.49 -4.29
N GLU A 39 -14.03 -3.33 -4.52
CA GLU A 39 -14.09 -4.66 -3.92
C GLU A 39 -13.24 -5.61 -4.78
N TRP A 40 -12.42 -6.44 -4.13
CA TRP A 40 -11.52 -7.34 -4.83
C TRP A 40 -11.47 -8.69 -4.12
N ASP A 41 -11.79 -9.75 -4.85
CA ASP A 41 -11.78 -11.12 -4.32
C ASP A 41 -10.50 -11.89 -4.64
N GLY A 42 -9.60 -11.32 -5.44
CA GLY A 42 -8.33 -11.94 -5.80
C GLY A 42 -8.37 -12.83 -7.02
N ARG A 43 -9.54 -13.10 -7.60
CA ARG A 43 -9.66 -14.01 -8.75
C ARG A 43 -9.01 -13.49 -10.00
N GLN A 44 -9.02 -12.17 -10.18
CA GLN A 44 -8.41 -11.51 -11.34
C GLN A 44 -7.59 -10.33 -10.87
N PRO A 45 -6.60 -9.89 -11.68
CA PRO A 45 -5.87 -8.68 -11.33
C PRO A 45 -6.80 -7.47 -11.21
N LEU A 46 -6.53 -6.63 -10.22
CA LEU A 46 -7.27 -5.39 -10.03
C LEU A 46 -6.47 -4.23 -10.61
N LEU A 47 -7.06 -3.52 -11.58
CA LEU A 47 -6.45 -2.33 -12.15
C LEU A 47 -6.73 -1.13 -11.23
N LEU A 48 -5.67 -0.43 -10.85
CA LEU A 48 -5.75 0.74 -9.99
C LEU A 48 -5.91 2.01 -10.84
N PRO A 49 -6.46 3.11 -10.27
CA PRO A 49 -6.68 4.35 -11.03
C PRO A 49 -5.42 4.95 -11.64
N ASP A 50 -4.26 4.70 -11.04
CA ASP A 50 -2.98 5.21 -11.52
C ASP A 50 -2.32 4.31 -12.58
N GLY A 51 -3.00 3.25 -13.01
CA GLY A 51 -2.48 2.28 -13.96
C GLY A 51 -1.71 1.13 -13.33
N GLY A 52 -1.49 1.15 -12.03
CA GLY A 52 -0.90 0.03 -11.31
C GLY A 52 -1.87 -1.14 -11.20
N THR A 53 -1.38 -2.27 -10.71
CA THR A 53 -2.17 -3.51 -10.64
C THR A 53 -1.89 -4.24 -9.34
N LEU A 54 -2.93 -4.86 -8.77
CA LEU A 54 -2.80 -5.83 -7.69
C LEU A 54 -3.10 -7.23 -8.24
N LEU A 55 -2.32 -8.19 -7.81
CA LEU A 55 -2.44 -9.58 -8.25
C LEU A 55 -2.29 -10.52 -7.06
N LEU A 56 -3.18 -11.49 -6.94
CA LEU A 56 -3.04 -12.61 -6.01
C LEU A 56 -2.53 -13.83 -6.79
N ASP A 57 -1.40 -14.37 -6.37
CA ASP A 57 -0.77 -15.53 -6.99
C ASP A 57 -0.74 -16.68 -5.98
N GLY A 58 -0.93 -17.92 -6.47
CA GLY A 58 -0.86 -19.11 -5.64
C GLY A 58 -2.16 -19.53 -4.99
N ALA A 59 -3.22 -18.75 -5.11
CA ALA A 59 -4.57 -19.09 -4.65
C ALA A 59 -5.60 -18.57 -5.64
N ASP A 60 -6.77 -19.19 -5.69
CA ASP A 60 -7.82 -18.78 -6.63
C ASP A 60 -8.53 -17.51 -6.19
N ALA A 61 -8.72 -17.33 -4.89
CA ALA A 61 -9.41 -16.18 -4.32
C ALA A 61 -9.09 -16.05 -2.84
N PHE A 62 -9.33 -14.85 -2.28
CA PHE A 62 -9.33 -14.65 -0.82
C PHE A 62 -10.54 -15.35 -0.20
N PRO A 63 -10.48 -15.71 1.11
CA PRO A 63 -11.63 -16.34 1.78
C PRO A 63 -12.87 -15.44 1.81
N ALA A 64 -12.68 -14.12 1.78
CA ALA A 64 -13.74 -13.13 1.66
C ALA A 64 -13.19 -11.94 0.85
N PRO A 65 -14.05 -11.19 0.14
CA PRO A 65 -13.58 -10.03 -0.61
C PRO A 65 -12.95 -9.00 0.30
N LEU A 66 -11.93 -8.32 -0.22
CA LEU A 66 -11.28 -7.19 0.45
C LEU A 66 -11.69 -5.90 -0.22
N LEU A 67 -11.74 -4.82 0.56
CA LEU A 67 -11.95 -3.48 0.04
C LEU A 67 -10.59 -2.84 -0.19
N VAL A 68 -10.31 -2.46 -1.43
CA VAL A 68 -9.08 -1.76 -1.80
C VAL A 68 -9.39 -0.26 -1.85
N HIS A 69 -8.58 0.54 -1.18
CA HIS A 69 -8.83 1.97 -1.06
C HIS A 69 -7.53 2.74 -0.83
N ALA A 70 -7.61 4.06 -0.96
CA ALA A 70 -6.50 4.95 -0.62
C ALA A 70 -6.40 5.15 0.89
N ARG A 71 -5.26 5.69 1.33
CA ARG A 71 -5.09 6.09 2.73
C ARG A 71 -6.07 7.21 3.08
N ARG A 72 -6.71 7.08 4.23
CA ARG A 72 -7.66 8.07 4.73
C ARG A 72 -7.17 8.77 5.99
N GLY A 73 -6.13 8.22 6.63
CA GLY A 73 -5.60 8.68 7.90
C GLY A 73 -6.13 7.87 9.07
N GLY A 74 -5.28 7.67 10.07
CA GLY A 74 -5.66 6.95 11.28
C GLY A 74 -5.70 5.43 11.16
N GLU A 75 -5.34 4.87 10.03
CA GLU A 75 -5.29 3.40 9.88
C GLU A 75 -4.27 2.79 10.82
N ARG A 76 -4.56 1.57 11.26
CA ARG A 76 -3.67 0.78 12.12
C ARG A 76 -3.57 -0.64 11.58
N LEU A 77 -2.38 -1.24 11.75
CA LEU A 77 -2.10 -2.60 11.28
C LEU A 77 -1.46 -3.42 12.38
N GLN A 78 -1.97 -4.63 12.59
CA GLN A 78 -1.34 -5.60 13.47
C GLN A 78 -0.44 -6.53 12.66
N LEU A 79 0.86 -6.30 12.74
CA LEU A 79 1.86 -7.07 12.01
C LEU A 79 2.02 -8.48 12.60
N PRO A 80 2.53 -9.44 11.80
CA PRO A 80 2.82 -10.77 12.30
C PRO A 80 3.77 -10.73 13.50
N GLY A 81 3.49 -11.55 14.51
CA GLY A 81 4.31 -11.63 15.71
C GLY A 81 4.14 -10.47 16.68
N ARG A 82 3.21 -9.56 16.44
CA ARG A 82 2.95 -8.41 17.32
C ARG A 82 1.62 -8.59 18.05
N LEU A 83 1.59 -8.22 19.33
CA LEU A 83 0.38 -8.33 20.15
C LEU A 83 -0.60 -7.19 19.92
N HIS A 84 -0.11 -6.05 19.44
CA HIS A 84 -0.91 -4.84 19.27
C HIS A 84 -0.77 -4.28 17.88
N SER A 85 -1.77 -3.52 17.45
CA SER A 85 -1.71 -2.78 16.18
C SER A 85 -0.80 -1.56 16.32
N HIS A 86 -0.26 -1.13 15.19
CA HIS A 86 0.58 0.05 15.08
C HIS A 86 -0.01 1.02 14.07
N ALA A 87 0.16 2.32 14.32
CA ALA A 87 -0.27 3.33 13.37
C ALA A 87 0.43 3.14 12.03
N LEU A 88 -0.34 3.27 10.95
CA LEU A 88 0.17 3.06 9.59
C LEU A 88 1.39 3.94 9.29
N LYS A 89 1.36 5.21 9.69
CA LYS A 89 2.48 6.11 9.44
C LYS A 89 3.78 5.61 10.06
N HIS A 90 3.72 4.97 11.24
CA HIS A 90 4.89 4.41 11.88
C HIS A 90 5.38 3.16 11.16
N VAL A 91 4.47 2.32 10.70
CA VAL A 91 4.82 1.13 9.91
C VAL A 91 5.53 1.54 8.63
N LEU A 92 5.00 2.54 7.92
CA LEU A 92 5.62 3.04 6.68
C LEU A 92 6.98 3.67 6.94
N GLN A 93 7.14 4.37 8.05
CA GLN A 93 8.42 4.97 8.44
C GLN A 93 9.45 3.88 8.74
N ASP A 94 9.07 2.85 9.50
CA ASP A 94 9.94 1.73 9.84
C ASP A 94 10.37 0.95 8.60
N LEU A 95 9.48 0.80 7.62
CA LEU A 95 9.78 0.13 6.36
C LEU A 95 10.58 1.01 5.39
N GLY A 96 10.75 2.29 5.71
CA GLY A 96 11.49 3.19 4.85
C GLY A 96 10.78 3.56 3.56
N ILE A 97 9.44 3.63 3.57
CA ILE A 97 8.66 3.90 2.37
C ILE A 97 8.65 5.40 2.07
N PRO A 98 9.13 5.83 0.89
CA PRO A 98 9.17 7.24 0.54
C PRO A 98 7.78 7.87 0.39
N PRO A 99 7.65 9.19 0.58
CA PRO A 99 6.34 9.87 0.48
C PRO A 99 5.62 9.65 -0.85
N TRP A 100 6.37 9.62 -1.97
CA TRP A 100 5.74 9.44 -3.29
C TRP A 100 5.18 8.04 -3.48
N VAL A 101 5.72 7.02 -2.79
CA VAL A 101 5.16 5.66 -2.79
C VAL A 101 3.94 5.62 -1.88
N ARG A 102 4.02 6.28 -0.71
CA ARG A 102 2.89 6.33 0.24
C ARG A 102 1.63 6.90 -0.39
N ALA A 103 1.78 7.91 -1.25
CA ALA A 103 0.66 8.57 -1.92
C ALA A 103 -0.06 7.66 -2.91
N GLN A 104 0.61 6.65 -3.43
CA GLN A 104 0.05 5.69 -4.40
C GLN A 104 -0.33 4.36 -3.78
N LEU A 105 -0.06 4.18 -2.50
CA LEU A 105 -0.19 2.90 -1.82
C LEU A 105 -1.65 2.48 -1.69
N PRO A 106 -2.06 1.36 -2.31
CA PRO A 106 -3.40 0.82 -2.06
C PRO A 106 -3.43 0.06 -0.75
N LEU A 107 -4.45 0.32 0.05
CA LEU A 107 -4.72 -0.38 1.30
C LEU A 107 -5.83 -1.41 1.07
N LEU A 108 -5.71 -2.55 1.74
CA LEU A 108 -6.69 -3.62 1.65
C LEU A 108 -7.28 -3.84 3.04
N SER A 109 -8.59 -3.66 3.15
CA SER A 109 -9.33 -3.84 4.41
C SER A 109 -10.36 -4.96 4.27
N ASP A 110 -10.72 -5.60 5.38
CA ASP A 110 -11.76 -6.63 5.37
C ASP A 110 -13.17 -6.01 5.42
N THR A 111 -14.20 -6.85 5.45
CA THR A 111 -15.60 -6.42 5.45
C THR A 111 -15.98 -5.66 6.72
N GLU A 112 -15.19 -5.78 7.78
CA GLU A 112 -15.38 -5.05 9.04
C GLU A 112 -14.59 -3.75 9.10
N GLY A 113 -13.88 -3.42 8.04
CA GLY A 113 -13.06 -2.21 7.97
C GLY A 113 -11.69 -2.33 8.59
N LYS A 114 -11.30 -3.54 9.00
CA LYS A 114 -9.98 -3.78 9.58
C LYS A 114 -8.93 -3.89 8.49
N LEU A 115 -7.85 -3.12 8.62
CA LEU A 115 -6.77 -3.12 7.64
C LEU A 115 -6.05 -4.47 7.62
N GLN A 116 -5.90 -5.05 6.43
CA GLN A 116 -5.27 -6.35 6.23
C GLN A 116 -3.93 -6.26 5.51
N ALA A 117 -3.76 -5.28 4.63
CA ALA A 117 -2.51 -5.19 3.87
C ALA A 117 -2.23 -3.77 3.41
N LEU A 118 -0.93 -3.49 3.25
CA LEU A 118 -0.39 -2.30 2.59
C LEU A 118 0.16 -2.78 1.25
N ALA A 119 -0.70 -2.95 0.24
CA ALA A 119 -0.30 -3.59 -1.01
C ALA A 119 0.48 -4.89 -0.71
N ASP A 120 1.68 -5.03 -1.29
CA ASP A 120 2.56 -6.19 -1.02
C ASP A 120 3.70 -5.87 -0.06
N LEU A 121 3.68 -4.68 0.57
CA LEU A 121 4.77 -4.22 1.44
C LEU A 121 4.69 -4.81 2.84
N ALA A 122 3.49 -4.98 3.35
CA ALA A 122 3.24 -5.55 4.67
C ALA A 122 1.80 -6.04 4.75
N CYS A 123 1.54 -6.99 5.62
CA CYS A 123 0.17 -7.48 5.84
C CYS A 123 -0.05 -7.80 7.31
N SER A 124 -1.32 -7.93 7.67
CA SER A 124 -1.71 -8.31 9.02
C SER A 124 -1.26 -9.73 9.33
N ALA A 125 -1.18 -10.03 10.63
CA ALA A 125 -0.90 -11.40 11.08
C ALA A 125 -1.92 -12.40 10.51
N GLN A 126 -3.18 -12.00 10.45
CA GLN A 126 -4.26 -12.84 9.95
C GLN A 126 -4.08 -13.15 8.46
N LEU A 127 -3.84 -12.13 7.64
CA LEU A 127 -3.64 -12.31 6.20
C LEU A 127 -2.35 -13.04 5.90
N ASP A 128 -1.27 -12.73 6.63
CA ASP A 128 0.01 -13.42 6.48
C ASP A 128 -0.14 -14.92 6.71
N SER A 129 -0.85 -15.31 7.76
CA SER A 129 -1.11 -16.71 8.08
C SER A 129 -1.87 -17.40 6.94
N TRP A 130 -2.90 -16.74 6.41
CA TRP A 130 -3.68 -17.29 5.30
C TRP A 130 -2.82 -17.46 4.03
N LEU A 131 -2.05 -16.43 3.69
CA LEU A 131 -1.18 -16.48 2.51
C LEU A 131 -0.16 -17.61 2.62
N ARG A 132 0.48 -17.75 3.78
CA ARG A 132 1.45 -18.80 4.00
C ARG A 132 0.83 -20.19 3.92
N SER A 133 -0.36 -20.37 4.50
CA SER A 133 -1.04 -21.67 4.49
C SER A 133 -1.45 -22.12 3.10
N HIS A 134 -1.64 -21.20 2.18
CA HIS A 134 -2.04 -21.48 0.78
C HIS A 134 -0.87 -21.39 -0.21
N GLY A 135 0.34 -21.05 0.27
CA GLY A 135 1.46 -20.78 -0.62
C GLY A 135 1.19 -19.62 -1.55
N ALA A 136 0.38 -18.67 -1.11
CA ALA A 136 -0.07 -17.55 -1.92
C ALA A 136 0.77 -16.31 -1.67
N ARG A 137 0.81 -15.43 -2.66
CA ARG A 137 1.51 -14.15 -2.61
C ARG A 137 0.66 -13.05 -3.21
N LEU A 138 0.77 -11.88 -2.62
CA LEU A 138 0.16 -10.66 -3.11
C LEU A 138 1.24 -9.84 -3.82
N HIS A 139 0.94 -9.32 -5.01
CA HIS A 139 1.86 -8.51 -5.80
C HIS A 139 1.22 -7.17 -6.13
N TRP A 140 2.01 -6.12 -6.00
CA TRP A 140 1.64 -4.78 -6.42
C TRP A 140 2.61 -4.33 -7.50
N GLN A 141 2.11 -4.17 -8.72
CA GLN A 141 2.89 -3.70 -9.84
C GLN A 141 2.53 -2.25 -10.12
N ARG A 142 3.49 -1.36 -9.90
CA ARG A 142 3.31 0.05 -10.21
C ARG A 142 3.63 0.29 -11.67
N LEU A 143 2.87 1.21 -12.26
CA LEU A 143 3.14 1.63 -13.63
C LEU A 143 4.42 2.49 -13.65
N ASP A 144 5.36 2.13 -14.50
CA ASP A 144 6.62 2.86 -14.65
C ASP A 144 6.49 4.05 -15.59
#